data_501ba445a40efce7cfec3cfdabf7bb73
#
_entry.id   501ba445a40efce7cfec3cfdabf7bb73
#
_cell.length_a   1.000
_cell.length_b   1.000
_cell.length_c   1.000
_cell.angle_alpha   90.00
_cell.angle_beta   90.00
_cell.angle_gamma   90.00
#
_symmetry.space_group_name_H-M   'P 1'
#
loop_
_entity.id
_entity.type
_entity.pdbx_description
1 polymer ?
#
loop_
_entity_poly.entity_id
_entity_poly.type
_entity_poly.pdbx_seq_one_letter_code
_entity_poly.pdbx_strand_id
1 'polypeptide(L)'
;MKADRSYQCFLCDIPKGSAAIIEEIRLPKLFGDYLMRIGIEPGTVIRVSRESPLGGPHIYLVQGTEIAIRRETARQIVVRVTDFPGAEDA
;
A
#
# COMPACT_ATOMS: atom_id res chain seq x y z
N MET A 1 14.87 2.66 -24.42
CA MET A 1 14.21 1.81 -23.41
C MET A 1 14.12 2.52 -22.09
N LYS A 2 12.97 2.42 -21.48
CA LYS A 2 12.73 3.11 -20.24
C LYS A 2 13.20 2.28 -19.05
N ALA A 3 13.88 2.91 -18.11
CA ALA A 3 14.29 2.21 -16.91
C ALA A 3 13.08 1.93 -16.02
N ASP A 4 13.14 0.81 -15.34
CA ASP A 4 12.11 0.47 -14.36
C ASP A 4 12.32 1.36 -13.14
N ARG A 5 11.31 2.16 -12.80
CA ARG A 5 11.39 3.07 -11.68
C ARG A 5 10.69 2.55 -10.43
N SER A 6 10.18 1.32 -10.50
CA SER A 6 9.53 0.78 -9.33
C SER A 6 10.56 0.53 -8.24
N TYR A 7 10.10 0.60 -7.00
CA TYR A 7 10.97 0.30 -5.87
C TYR A 7 10.15 -0.28 -4.75
N GLN A 8 10.81 -1.05 -3.92
CA GLN A 8 10.16 -1.77 -2.83
C GLN A 8 10.27 -0.96 -1.54
N CYS A 9 9.20 -0.93 -0.77
CA CYS A 9 9.20 -0.28 0.54
C CYS A 9 8.08 -0.89 1.37
N PHE A 10 7.95 -0.40 2.60
CA PHE A 10 6.81 -0.80 3.43
C PHE A 10 5.62 0.08 3.12
N LEU A 11 4.43 -0.47 3.38
CA LEU A 11 3.19 0.24 3.06
C LEU A 11 3.14 1.64 3.67
N CYS A 12 3.68 1.79 4.88
CA CYS A 12 3.65 3.08 5.56
C CYS A 12 4.51 4.13 4.88
N ASP A 13 5.37 3.73 3.95
CA ASP A 13 6.32 4.64 3.30
C ASP A 13 5.93 5.02 1.88
N ILE A 14 4.75 4.63 1.43
CA ILE A 14 4.30 5.01 0.09
C ILE A 14 4.07 6.52 0.05
N PRO A 15 4.66 7.23 -0.92
CA PRO A 15 4.40 8.67 -1.04
C PRO A 15 2.94 8.95 -1.36
N LYS A 16 2.44 10.03 -0.82
CA LYS A 16 1.07 10.44 -1.10
C LYS A 16 0.88 10.62 -2.60
N GLY A 17 -0.22 10.11 -3.12
CA GLY A 17 -0.51 10.22 -4.54
C GLY A 17 0.06 9.09 -5.38
N SER A 18 0.85 8.22 -4.78
CA SER A 18 1.42 7.09 -5.49
C SER A 18 0.60 5.84 -5.22
N ALA A 19 0.71 4.89 -6.13
CA ALA A 19 0.12 3.57 -5.96
C ALA A 19 1.21 2.54 -5.89
N ALA A 20 0.89 1.42 -5.29
CA ALA A 20 1.84 0.33 -5.13
C ALA A 20 1.10 -0.99 -5.26
N ILE A 21 1.88 -2.05 -5.49
CA ILE A 21 1.35 -3.40 -5.52
C ILE A 21 1.83 -4.11 -4.28
N ILE A 22 0.91 -4.74 -3.57
CA ILE A 22 1.26 -5.49 -2.37
C ILE A 22 2.06 -6.71 -2.78
N GLU A 23 3.22 -6.91 -2.16
CA GLU A 23 4.08 -8.04 -2.48
C GLU A 23 4.14 -9.09 -1.39
N GLU A 24 4.17 -8.65 -0.13
CA GLU A 24 4.32 -9.60 0.96
C GLU A 24 3.68 -9.05 2.23
N ILE A 25 2.98 -9.89 2.95
CA ILE A 25 2.38 -9.53 4.23
C ILE A 25 3.11 -10.32 5.30
N ARG A 26 3.84 -9.61 6.16
CA ARG A 26 4.67 -10.22 7.20
C ARG A 26 3.99 -10.24 8.56
N LEU A 27 2.67 -10.34 8.55
CA LEU A 27 1.88 -10.39 9.78
C LEU A 27 1.57 -11.84 10.13
N PRO A 28 1.22 -12.10 11.39
CA PRO A 28 0.77 -13.45 11.75
C PRO A 28 -0.37 -13.90 10.86
N LYS A 29 -0.46 -15.22 10.67
CA LYS A 29 -1.38 -15.79 9.68
C LYS A 29 -2.82 -15.33 9.86
N LEU A 30 -3.31 -15.32 11.10
CA LEU A 30 -4.70 -14.92 11.32
C LEU A 30 -4.96 -13.49 10.90
N PHE A 31 -4.01 -12.62 11.17
CA PHE A 31 -4.11 -11.23 10.80
C PHE A 31 -4.05 -11.07 9.28
N GLY A 32 -3.10 -11.79 8.66
CA GLY A 32 -2.99 -11.76 7.21
C GLY A 32 -4.24 -12.29 6.52
N ASP A 33 -4.84 -13.36 7.08
CA ASP A 33 -6.08 -13.90 6.53
C ASP A 33 -7.21 -12.89 6.61
N TYR A 34 -7.26 -12.13 7.71
CA TYR A 34 -8.26 -11.09 7.84
C TYR A 34 -8.08 -10.03 6.76
N LEU A 35 -6.84 -9.58 6.55
CA LEU A 35 -6.56 -8.57 5.55
C LEU A 35 -6.92 -9.07 4.16
N MET A 36 -6.63 -10.34 3.88
CA MET A 36 -6.96 -10.92 2.58
C MET A 36 -8.46 -10.88 2.32
N ARG A 37 -9.26 -11.13 3.36
CA ARG A 37 -10.71 -11.11 3.20
C ARG A 37 -11.25 -9.73 2.85
N ILE A 38 -10.54 -8.68 3.23
CA ILE A 38 -10.97 -7.33 2.89
C ILE A 38 -10.25 -6.78 1.68
N GLY A 39 -9.52 -7.64 0.95
CA GLY A 39 -8.92 -7.27 -0.31
C GLY A 39 -7.44 -6.92 -0.25
N ILE A 40 -6.82 -6.97 0.93
CA ILE A 40 -5.40 -6.65 1.06
C ILE A 40 -4.61 -7.94 0.96
N GLU A 41 -4.10 -8.22 -0.24
CA GLU A 41 -3.39 -9.45 -0.50
C GLU A 41 -2.33 -9.21 -1.57
N PRO A 42 -1.32 -10.08 -1.64
CA PRO A 42 -0.28 -9.92 -2.67
C PRO A 42 -0.88 -9.82 -4.07
N GLY A 43 -0.37 -8.89 -4.84
CA GLY A 43 -0.86 -8.65 -6.19
C GLY A 43 -1.90 -7.56 -6.31
N THR A 44 -2.43 -7.09 -5.20
CA THR A 44 -3.47 -6.06 -5.22
C THR A 44 -2.84 -4.68 -5.21
N VAL A 45 -3.44 -3.77 -5.98
CA VAL A 45 -2.99 -2.38 -6.01
C VAL A 45 -3.56 -1.63 -4.82
N ILE A 46 -2.72 -0.83 -4.18
CA ILE A 46 -3.11 -0.03 -3.03
C ILE A 46 -2.56 1.39 -3.22
N ARG A 47 -3.33 2.37 -2.82
CA ARG A 47 -2.98 3.77 -2.99
C ARG A 47 -3.25 4.51 -1.69
N VAL A 48 -2.38 5.48 -1.37
CA VAL A 48 -2.61 6.32 -0.20
C VAL A 48 -3.69 7.33 -0.54
N SER A 49 -4.80 7.26 0.17
CA SER A 49 -5.93 8.16 -0.03
C SER A 49 -5.73 9.42 0.81
N ARG A 50 -5.42 9.24 2.09
CA ARG A 50 -5.19 10.36 2.99
C ARG A 50 -4.16 9.96 4.03
N GLU A 51 -3.29 10.90 4.36
CA GLU A 51 -2.31 10.70 5.42
C GLU A 51 -2.82 11.35 6.68
N SER A 52 -2.59 10.66 7.80
CA SER A 52 -2.99 11.15 9.09
C SER A 52 -1.80 11.84 9.74
N PRO A 53 -1.94 13.07 10.21
CA PRO A 53 -0.85 13.72 10.94
C PRO A 53 -0.68 13.07 12.30
N LEU A 54 0.46 13.34 12.94
CA LEU A 54 0.70 12.95 14.32
C LEU A 54 0.65 11.43 14.55
N GLY A 55 1.00 10.65 13.52
CA GLY A 55 1.15 9.21 13.70
C GLY A 55 -0.12 8.39 13.71
N GLY A 56 -1.25 8.99 13.38
CA GLY A 56 -2.48 8.23 13.27
C GLY A 56 -2.48 7.30 12.06
N PRO A 57 -3.52 6.48 11.91
CA PRO A 57 -3.59 5.58 10.77
C PRO A 57 -3.77 6.35 9.48
N HIS A 58 -3.13 5.87 8.42
CA HIS A 58 -3.37 6.43 7.09
C HIS A 58 -4.59 5.74 6.48
N ILE A 59 -5.23 6.42 5.55
CA ILE A 59 -6.37 5.87 4.82
C ILE A 59 -5.84 5.43 3.46
N TYR A 60 -6.09 4.18 3.12
CA TYR A 60 -5.66 3.61 1.85
C TYR A 60 -6.87 3.24 1.01
N LEU A 61 -6.71 3.33 -0.30
CA LEU A 61 -7.76 2.96 -1.23
C LEU A 61 -7.39 1.62 -1.85
N VAL A 62 -8.26 0.64 -1.69
CA VAL A 62 -8.07 -0.70 -2.21
C VAL A 62 -9.36 -1.12 -2.88
N GLN A 63 -9.31 -1.35 -4.20
CA GLN A 63 -10.49 -1.80 -4.97
C GLN A 63 -11.72 -0.95 -4.70
N GLY A 64 -11.53 0.37 -4.67
CA GLY A 64 -12.65 1.29 -4.50
C GLY A 64 -13.11 1.49 -3.06
N THR A 65 -12.47 0.85 -2.11
CA THR A 65 -12.84 0.95 -0.70
C THR A 65 -11.74 1.63 0.09
N GLU A 66 -12.10 2.57 0.95
CA GLU A 66 -11.14 3.21 1.83
C GLU A 66 -10.99 2.42 3.11
N ILE A 67 -9.75 2.14 3.47
CA ILE A 67 -9.43 1.31 4.63
C ILE A 67 -8.39 2.05 5.47
N ALA A 68 -8.63 2.16 6.76
CA ALA A 68 -7.66 2.75 7.68
C ALA A 68 -6.72 1.66 8.17
N ILE A 69 -5.42 1.87 8.01
CA ILE A 69 -4.43 0.89 8.45
C ILE A 69 -3.44 1.60 9.36
N ARG A 70 -3.27 1.07 10.55
CA ARG A 70 -2.35 1.63 11.52
C ARG A 70 -0.92 1.49 11.03
N ARG A 71 -0.09 2.43 11.44
CA ARG A 71 1.30 2.45 11.03
C ARG A 71 2.03 1.17 11.43
N GLU A 72 1.72 0.62 12.60
CA GLU A 72 2.34 -0.61 13.06
C GLU A 72 2.03 -1.78 12.13
N THR A 73 0.82 -1.83 11.61
CA THR A 73 0.44 -2.87 10.65
C THR A 73 1.07 -2.61 9.30
N ALA A 74 1.01 -1.37 8.83
CA ALA A 74 1.55 -1.01 7.52
C ALA A 74 3.05 -1.26 7.42
N ARG A 75 3.74 -1.17 8.53
CA ARG A 75 5.18 -1.40 8.59
C ARG A 75 5.55 -2.85 8.31
N GLN A 76 4.59 -3.74 8.33
CA GLN A 76 4.81 -5.17 8.11
C GLN A 76 4.25 -5.66 6.78
N ILE A 77 3.91 -4.72 5.91
CA ILE A 77 3.42 -5.05 4.57
C ILE A 77 4.40 -4.48 3.58
N VAL A 78 4.96 -5.36 2.74
CA VAL A 78 5.94 -4.97 1.73
C VAL A 78 5.19 -4.71 0.43
N VAL A 79 5.49 -3.58 -0.17
CA VAL A 79 4.86 -3.17 -1.41
C VAL A 79 5.91 -2.72 -2.41
N ARG A 80 5.52 -2.65 -3.68
CA ARG A 80 6.36 -2.09 -4.74
C ARG A 80 5.62 -0.90 -5.32
N VAL A 81 6.24 0.26 -5.22
CA VAL A 81 5.67 1.48 -5.76
C VAL A 81 5.88 1.46 -7.26
N THR A 82 4.78 1.50 -8.01
CA THR A 82 4.82 1.39 -9.46
C THR A 82 4.19 2.58 -10.15
N ASP A 83 3.39 3.34 -9.45
CA ASP A 83 2.67 4.45 -10.02
C ASP A 83 3.13 5.73 -9.36
N PHE A 84 3.78 6.58 -10.14
CA PHE A 84 4.28 7.86 -9.67
C PHE A 84 3.40 8.96 -10.21
N PRO A 85 3.43 10.14 -9.60
CA PRO A 85 2.67 11.26 -10.15
C PRO A 85 3.00 11.43 -11.63
N GLY A 86 1.97 11.34 -12.47
CA GLY A 86 2.13 11.45 -13.90
C GLY A 86 2.39 10.15 -14.62
N ALA A 87 2.67 9.06 -13.91
CA ALA A 87 2.99 7.80 -14.58
C ALA A 87 1.80 7.26 -15.35
N GLU A 88 0.61 7.41 -14.81
CA GLU A 88 -0.60 6.91 -15.47
C GLU A 88 -0.93 7.70 -16.71
N ASP A 89 -0.33 8.83 -16.89
CA ASP A 89 -0.55 9.65 -18.08
C ASP A 89 0.36 9.27 -19.22
N ALA A 90 1.31 8.42 -18.94
CA ALA A 90 2.28 8.03 -19.95
C ALA A 90 1.71 7.04 -20.92
#